data_b04491125151c1e0e498c05d13dedf0f
#
_entry.id   b04491125151c1e0e498c05d13dedf0f
#
_cell.length_a   1.000
_cell.length_b   1.000
_cell.length_c   1.000
_cell.angle_alpha   90.00
_cell.angle_beta   90.00
_cell.angle_gamma   90.00
#
_symmetry.space_group_name_H-M   'P 1'
#
loop_
_entity.id
_entity.type
_entity.pdbx_description
1 polymer ?
#
loop_
_entity_poly.entity_id
_entity_poly.type
_entity_poly.pdbx_seq_one_letter_code
_entity_poly.pdbx_strand_id
1 'polypeptide(L)'
;MVNYRIVVLLFLLLASSCNVGPKPIAYGTDGCHFCRMTIVDRQHAAEIVTDKGKVFKFDSSECMMNHLKDIDQKQVALYLVNDYNQPGELIDATEATYLISDRIPSPMGEFLTAFKTEQAAVDALMTYDGDLLTWDQLKLRFNL
;
A
#
# COMPACT_ATOMS: atom_id res chain seq x y z
N MET A 1 23.16 42.14 -22.68
CA MET A 1 23.56 40.76 -22.97
C MET A 1 23.25 39.90 -21.73
N VAL A 2 22.26 39.07 -21.83
CA VAL A 2 21.94 38.13 -20.73
C VAL A 2 23.04 37.09 -20.67
N ASN A 3 23.73 36.97 -19.53
CA ASN A 3 24.83 36.03 -19.37
C ASN A 3 24.30 34.59 -19.54
N TYR A 4 24.72 33.90 -20.59
CA TYR A 4 24.40 32.51 -20.91
C TYR A 4 24.60 31.57 -19.70
N ARG A 5 25.59 31.87 -18.87
CA ARG A 5 25.82 31.13 -17.58
C ARG A 5 24.69 31.25 -16.60
N ILE A 6 23.99 32.38 -16.54
CA ILE A 6 22.85 32.59 -15.64
C ILE A 6 21.62 31.85 -16.15
N VAL A 7 21.40 31.83 -17.46
CA VAL A 7 20.30 31.09 -18.09
C VAL A 7 20.47 29.59 -17.93
N VAL A 8 21.68 29.06 -18.05
CA VAL A 8 22.00 27.65 -17.85
C VAL A 8 21.83 27.27 -16.38
N LEU A 9 22.23 28.12 -15.42
CA LEU A 9 22.01 27.88 -14.00
C LEU A 9 20.52 27.89 -13.62
N LEU A 10 19.72 28.78 -14.23
CA LEU A 10 18.28 28.84 -14.00
C LEU A 10 17.56 27.62 -14.55
N PHE A 11 18.04 27.05 -15.65
CA PHE A 11 17.47 25.85 -16.26
C PHE A 11 17.77 24.56 -15.45
N LEU A 12 18.91 24.52 -14.75
CA LEU A 12 19.27 23.40 -13.87
C LEU A 12 18.42 23.33 -12.57
N LEU A 13 17.85 24.45 -12.14
CA LEU A 13 17.02 24.53 -10.93
C LEU A 13 15.58 24.02 -11.14
N LEU A 14 15.13 23.82 -12.39
CA LEU A 14 13.77 23.40 -12.71
C LEU A 14 13.62 21.86 -12.79
N ALA A 15 14.67 21.09 -12.58
CA ALA A 15 14.63 19.62 -12.61
C ALA A 15 14.32 18.98 -11.25
N SER A 16 13.61 19.67 -10.35
CA SER A 16 13.06 19.05 -9.12
C SER A 16 11.84 18.22 -9.52
N SER A 17 12.07 17.06 -10.16
CA SER A 17 11.03 16.06 -10.40
C SER A 17 10.53 15.55 -9.05
N CYS A 18 9.27 15.82 -8.72
CA CYS A 18 8.61 15.12 -7.62
C CYS A 18 8.65 13.62 -7.89
N ASN A 19 9.44 12.89 -7.12
CA ASN A 19 9.51 11.43 -7.25
C ASN A 19 8.23 10.82 -6.66
N VAL A 20 7.32 10.39 -7.53
CA VAL A 20 6.12 9.64 -7.15
C VAL A 20 6.53 8.17 -7.01
N GLY A 21 6.75 7.74 -5.78
CA GLY A 21 7.17 6.37 -5.51
C GLY A 21 6.97 6.00 -4.03
N PRO A 22 7.01 4.69 -3.72
CA PRO A 22 6.87 4.20 -2.36
C PRO A 22 8.01 4.68 -1.46
N LYS A 23 7.74 4.73 -0.16
CA LYS A 23 8.75 4.98 0.86
C LYS A 23 8.87 3.79 1.80
N PRO A 24 10.07 3.41 2.23
CA PRO A 24 10.22 2.31 3.18
C PRO A 24 9.38 2.54 4.44
N ILE A 25 8.68 1.51 4.90
CA ILE A 25 7.98 1.52 6.17
C ILE A 25 9.01 1.25 7.28
N ALA A 26 9.15 2.19 8.21
CA ALA A 26 10.01 2.03 9.39
C ALA A 26 9.21 1.29 10.48
N TYR A 27 9.18 -0.04 10.39
CA TYR A 27 8.47 -0.90 11.35
C TYR A 27 8.97 -0.67 12.78
N GLY A 28 8.03 -0.57 13.71
CA GLY A 28 8.30 -0.22 15.11
C GLY A 28 8.42 1.28 15.38
N THR A 29 8.38 2.13 14.34
CA THR A 29 8.53 3.59 14.44
C THR A 29 7.41 4.35 13.74
N ASP A 30 7.08 3.98 12.48
CA ASP A 30 6.00 4.64 11.73
C ASP A 30 4.63 4.36 12.36
N GLY A 31 3.78 5.38 12.35
CA GLY A 31 2.38 5.27 12.77
C GLY A 31 1.44 5.03 11.60
N CYS A 32 0.44 4.20 11.81
CA CYS A 32 -0.66 4.02 10.86
C CYS A 32 -1.44 5.32 10.69
N HIS A 33 -1.63 5.74 9.44
CA HIS A 33 -2.34 6.98 9.16
C HIS A 33 -3.83 6.94 9.56
N PHE A 34 -4.44 5.77 9.54
CA PHE A 34 -5.86 5.57 9.87
C PHE A 34 -6.09 5.31 11.36
N CYS A 35 -5.59 4.20 11.91
CA CYS A 35 -5.86 3.80 13.31
C CYS A 35 -4.90 4.40 14.33
N ARG A 36 -3.80 5.06 13.90
CA ARG A 36 -2.77 5.71 14.73
C ARG A 36 -1.88 4.76 15.53
N MET A 37 -2.05 3.45 15.41
CA MET A 37 -1.16 2.48 16.04
C MET A 37 0.21 2.45 15.34
N THR A 38 1.24 2.02 16.06
CA THR A 38 2.56 1.80 15.48
C THR A 38 2.52 0.60 14.55
N ILE A 39 3.08 0.76 13.34
CA ILE A 39 3.17 -0.31 12.35
C ILE A 39 4.29 -1.27 12.75
N VAL A 40 3.95 -2.48 13.15
CA VAL A 40 4.92 -3.50 13.57
C VAL A 40 4.86 -4.76 12.70
N ASP A 41 3.70 -5.06 12.14
CA ASP A 41 3.51 -6.24 11.30
C ASP A 41 4.10 -6.02 9.90
N ARG A 42 4.97 -6.93 9.48
CA ARG A 42 5.67 -6.85 8.19
C ARG A 42 4.98 -7.62 7.07
N GLN A 43 3.88 -8.30 7.38
CA GLN A 43 3.14 -9.15 6.43
C GLN A 43 1.81 -8.53 5.99
N HIS A 44 1.31 -7.51 6.72
CA HIS A 44 -0.02 -6.95 6.47
C HIS A 44 -0.02 -5.44 6.18
N ALA A 45 1.10 -4.75 6.39
CA ALA A 45 1.15 -3.30 6.20
C ALA A 45 0.83 -2.88 4.76
N ALA A 46 0.40 -1.64 4.60
CA ALA A 46 0.02 -1.08 3.31
C ALA A 46 0.48 0.36 3.16
N GLU A 47 0.49 0.86 1.92
CA GLU A 47 0.90 2.22 1.59
C GLU A 47 0.08 2.77 0.42
N ILE A 48 -0.29 4.04 0.49
CA ILE A 48 -0.84 4.81 -0.63
C ILE A 48 0.16 5.91 -0.98
N VAL A 49 0.42 6.06 -2.29
CA VAL A 49 1.19 7.19 -2.83
C VAL A 49 0.28 8.03 -3.71
N THR A 50 0.18 9.32 -3.43
CA THR A 50 -0.62 10.23 -4.26
C THR A 50 0.14 10.66 -5.52
N ASP A 51 -0.57 11.21 -6.50
CA ASP A 51 -0.04 11.83 -7.72
C ASP A 51 0.98 12.97 -7.45
N LYS A 52 0.89 13.58 -6.26
CA LYS A 52 1.82 14.61 -5.77
C LYS A 52 2.96 14.06 -4.93
N GLY A 53 3.11 12.73 -4.84
CA GLY A 53 4.18 12.06 -4.10
C GLY A 53 3.99 12.05 -2.57
N LYS A 54 2.78 12.38 -2.05
CA LYS A 54 2.48 12.22 -0.63
C LYS A 54 2.23 10.74 -0.33
N VAL A 55 2.85 10.24 0.73
CA VAL A 55 2.78 8.86 1.15
C VAL A 55 1.99 8.73 2.44
N PHE A 56 1.05 7.79 2.46
CA PHE A 56 0.31 7.38 3.65
C PHE A 56 0.60 5.92 3.95
N LYS A 57 1.00 5.62 5.18
CA LYS A 57 1.36 4.29 5.64
C LYS A 57 0.30 3.74 6.59
N PHE A 58 0.05 2.44 6.50
CA PHE A 58 -0.98 1.75 7.27
C PHE A 58 -0.42 0.46 7.87
N ASP A 59 -0.90 0.10 9.05
CA ASP A 59 -0.50 -1.14 9.72
C ASP A 59 -1.13 -2.38 9.09
N SER A 60 -2.20 -2.19 8.31
CA SER A 60 -2.88 -3.27 7.60
C SER A 60 -3.56 -2.79 6.31
N SER A 61 -3.85 -3.73 5.42
CA SER A 61 -4.65 -3.48 4.21
C SER A 61 -6.05 -2.99 4.56
N GLU A 62 -6.66 -3.46 5.66
CA GLU A 62 -7.97 -3.00 6.15
C GLU A 62 -7.97 -1.52 6.50
N CYS A 63 -6.90 -1.03 7.16
CA CYS A 63 -6.74 0.39 7.44
C CYS A 63 -6.63 1.22 6.17
N MET A 64 -5.91 0.72 5.15
CA MET A 64 -5.85 1.36 3.85
C MET A 64 -7.23 1.41 3.19
N MET A 65 -7.96 0.29 3.14
CA MET A 65 -9.30 0.24 2.53
C MET A 65 -10.29 1.17 3.23
N ASN A 66 -10.25 1.25 4.55
CA ASN A 66 -11.09 2.18 5.30
C ASN A 66 -10.72 3.63 5.04
N HIS A 67 -9.43 3.96 4.94
CA HIS A 67 -8.98 5.31 4.59
C HIS A 67 -9.42 5.75 3.19
N LEU A 68 -9.50 4.81 2.23
CA LEU A 68 -9.96 5.11 0.86
C LEU A 68 -11.39 5.62 0.77
N LYS A 69 -12.22 5.42 1.80
CA LYS A 69 -13.58 5.97 1.89
C LYS A 69 -13.60 7.49 2.08
N ASP A 70 -12.52 8.04 2.65
CA ASP A 70 -12.42 9.43 3.08
C ASP A 70 -11.63 10.31 2.10
N ILE A 71 -11.08 9.74 1.03
CA ILE A 71 -10.23 10.47 0.08
C ILE A 71 -10.74 10.36 -1.37
N ASP A 72 -10.34 11.32 -2.21
CA ASP A 72 -10.55 11.22 -3.65
C ASP A 72 -9.53 10.23 -4.26
N GLN A 73 -10.00 9.04 -4.58
CA GLN A 73 -9.17 7.97 -5.13
C GLN A 73 -8.53 8.31 -6.49
N LYS A 74 -9.05 9.33 -7.21
CA LYS A 74 -8.43 9.81 -8.47
C LYS A 74 -7.08 10.47 -8.26
N GLN A 75 -6.75 10.85 -7.03
CA GLN A 75 -5.47 11.44 -6.66
C GLN A 75 -4.45 10.38 -6.20
N VAL A 76 -4.81 9.11 -6.19
CA VAL A 76 -3.91 8.02 -5.80
C VAL A 76 -3.20 7.48 -7.03
N ALA A 77 -1.86 7.55 -7.00
CA ALA A 77 -1.00 7.02 -8.05
C ALA A 77 -0.63 5.55 -7.81
N LEU A 78 -0.42 5.15 -6.54
CA LEU A 78 -0.03 3.79 -6.18
C LEU A 78 -0.81 3.31 -4.97
N TYR A 79 -1.29 2.08 -5.05
CA TYR A 79 -1.83 1.29 -3.95
C TYR A 79 -0.89 0.12 -3.70
N LEU A 80 -0.35 0.00 -2.50
CA LEU A 80 0.67 -0.99 -2.18
C LEU A 80 0.29 -1.75 -0.90
N VAL A 81 0.60 -3.04 -0.86
CA VAL A 81 0.40 -3.91 0.30
C VAL A 81 1.62 -4.78 0.51
N ASN A 82 1.86 -5.25 1.74
CA ASN A 82 2.90 -6.25 1.95
C ASN A 82 2.49 -7.60 1.32
N ASP A 83 3.45 -8.26 0.68
CA ASP A 83 3.31 -9.68 0.34
C ASP A 83 3.48 -10.53 1.60
N TYR A 84 2.48 -11.36 1.92
CA TYR A 84 2.52 -12.23 3.10
C TYR A 84 3.75 -13.17 3.10
N ASN A 85 4.14 -13.66 1.93
CA ASN A 85 5.25 -14.59 1.77
C ASN A 85 6.63 -13.92 1.77
N GLN A 86 6.68 -12.60 1.59
CA GLN A 86 7.92 -11.80 1.60
C GLN A 86 7.78 -10.63 2.59
N PRO A 87 7.91 -10.84 3.90
CA PRO A 87 7.65 -9.82 4.91
C PRO A 87 8.45 -8.54 4.67
N GLY A 88 7.73 -7.41 4.54
CA GLY A 88 8.29 -6.10 4.27
C GLY A 88 8.40 -5.74 2.79
N GLU A 89 8.15 -6.67 1.85
CA GLU A 89 8.05 -6.36 0.43
C GLU A 89 6.70 -5.71 0.12
N LEU A 90 6.71 -4.51 -0.46
CA LEU A 90 5.51 -3.85 -0.98
C LEU A 90 5.27 -4.28 -2.43
N ILE A 91 4.08 -4.75 -2.70
CA ILE A 91 3.58 -5.17 -4.01
C ILE A 91 2.40 -4.30 -4.44
N ASP A 92 2.08 -4.29 -5.75
CA ASP A 92 0.90 -3.60 -6.26
C ASP A 92 -0.38 -4.23 -5.71
N ALA A 93 -1.13 -3.46 -4.93
CA ALA A 93 -2.38 -3.90 -4.31
C ALA A 93 -3.47 -4.23 -5.34
N THR A 94 -3.43 -3.59 -6.51
CA THR A 94 -4.45 -3.77 -7.56
C THR A 94 -4.26 -5.09 -8.33
N GLU A 95 -3.06 -5.65 -8.28
CA GLU A 95 -2.70 -6.93 -8.92
C GLU A 95 -2.60 -8.09 -7.91
N ALA A 96 -2.58 -7.77 -6.61
CA ALA A 96 -2.52 -8.78 -5.56
C ALA A 96 -3.79 -9.65 -5.49
N THR A 97 -3.63 -10.88 -5.03
CA THR A 97 -4.75 -11.75 -4.64
C THR A 97 -4.85 -11.77 -3.13
N TYR A 98 -6.05 -11.64 -2.62
CA TYR A 98 -6.32 -11.53 -1.18
C TYR A 98 -6.97 -12.81 -0.65
N LEU A 99 -6.62 -13.17 0.57
CA LEU A 99 -7.26 -14.24 1.34
C LEU A 99 -7.85 -13.64 2.62
N ILE A 100 -9.12 -13.94 2.88
CA ILE A 100 -9.72 -13.70 4.19
C ILE A 100 -9.83 -15.05 4.87
N SER A 101 -9.08 -15.19 5.97
CA SER A 101 -9.05 -16.42 6.76
C SER A 101 -8.91 -16.11 8.25
N ASP A 102 -9.82 -16.62 9.08
CA ASP A 102 -9.76 -16.48 10.54
C ASP A 102 -8.54 -17.19 11.16
N ARG A 103 -7.84 -18.00 10.38
CA ARG A 103 -6.61 -18.70 10.77
C ARG A 103 -5.33 -17.88 10.51
N ILE A 104 -5.44 -16.73 9.82
CA ILE A 104 -4.34 -15.77 9.64
C ILE A 104 -4.78 -14.44 10.26
N PRO A 105 -4.41 -14.16 11.52
CA PRO A 105 -4.80 -12.92 12.17
C PRO A 105 -4.12 -11.72 11.50
N SER A 106 -4.88 -10.65 11.27
CA SER A 106 -4.38 -9.36 10.80
C SER A 106 -4.46 -8.31 11.92
N PRO A 107 -3.70 -7.20 11.88
CA PRO A 107 -3.69 -6.19 12.93
C PRO A 107 -5.05 -5.62 13.30
N MET A 108 -5.96 -5.49 12.32
CA MET A 108 -7.31 -4.95 12.55
C MET A 108 -8.37 -6.02 12.81
N GLY A 109 -8.01 -7.30 12.72
CA GLY A 109 -8.91 -8.41 13.04
C GLY A 109 -9.98 -8.70 11.99
N GLU A 110 -9.82 -8.20 10.77
CA GLU A 110 -10.66 -8.57 9.62
C GLU A 110 -10.05 -9.71 8.80
N PHE A 111 -8.89 -10.23 9.23
CA PHE A 111 -8.23 -11.43 8.72
C PHE A 111 -7.82 -11.35 7.25
N LEU A 112 -7.57 -10.14 6.76
CA LEU A 112 -7.23 -9.87 5.37
C LEU A 112 -5.73 -9.97 5.14
N THR A 113 -5.33 -10.82 4.19
CA THR A 113 -3.94 -11.10 3.85
C THR A 113 -3.73 -10.96 2.34
N ALA A 114 -2.65 -10.34 1.89
CA ALA A 114 -2.34 -10.14 0.48
C ALA A 114 -1.19 -11.04 0.02
N PHE A 115 -1.29 -11.54 -1.20
CA PHE A 115 -0.29 -12.37 -1.86
C PHE A 115 0.06 -11.81 -3.24
N LYS A 116 1.33 -11.84 -3.59
CA LYS A 116 1.84 -11.32 -4.87
C LYS A 116 1.28 -12.08 -6.08
N THR A 117 0.96 -13.35 -5.93
CA THR A 117 0.45 -14.19 -7.02
C THR A 117 -0.80 -14.96 -6.58
N GLU A 118 -1.69 -15.22 -7.54
CA GLU A 118 -2.86 -16.05 -7.31
C GLU A 118 -2.49 -17.44 -6.80
N GLN A 119 -1.42 -18.06 -7.36
CA GLN A 119 -0.97 -19.37 -6.92
C GLN A 119 -0.57 -19.38 -5.44
N ALA A 120 0.15 -18.35 -4.96
CA ALA A 120 0.51 -18.25 -3.56
C ALA A 120 -0.72 -18.12 -2.65
N ALA A 121 -1.74 -17.39 -3.08
CA ALA A 121 -3.00 -17.26 -2.36
C ALA A 121 -3.79 -18.59 -2.34
N VAL A 122 -3.80 -19.34 -3.45
CA VAL A 122 -4.42 -20.68 -3.52
C VAL A 122 -3.71 -21.68 -2.61
N ASP A 123 -2.38 -21.65 -2.58
CA ASP A 123 -1.59 -22.54 -1.68
C ASP A 123 -1.88 -22.22 -0.21
N ALA A 124 -2.02 -20.92 0.12
CA ALA A 124 -2.41 -20.48 1.45
C ALA A 124 -3.87 -20.91 1.79
N LEU A 125 -4.81 -20.77 0.85
CA LEU A 125 -6.19 -21.22 1.01
C LEU A 125 -6.27 -22.72 1.37
N MET A 126 -5.47 -23.55 0.72
CA MET A 126 -5.42 -24.99 1.00
C MET A 126 -4.94 -25.28 2.45
N THR A 127 -4.17 -24.39 3.04
CA THR A 127 -3.62 -24.55 4.40
C THR A 127 -4.52 -23.92 5.46
N TYR A 128 -5.08 -22.76 5.16
CA TYR A 128 -5.75 -21.91 6.15
C TYR A 128 -7.26 -21.82 5.99
N ASP A 129 -7.83 -22.36 4.90
CA ASP A 129 -9.22 -22.16 4.49
C ASP A 129 -9.56 -20.66 4.30
N GLY A 130 -10.78 -20.35 3.86
CA GLY A 130 -11.24 -18.96 3.74
C GLY A 130 -11.78 -18.59 2.37
N ASP A 131 -11.75 -17.30 2.04
CA ASP A 131 -12.26 -16.76 0.77
C ASP A 131 -11.18 -15.99 0.04
N LEU A 132 -10.99 -16.30 -1.25
CA LEU A 132 -10.11 -15.54 -2.15
C LEU A 132 -10.88 -14.36 -2.76
N LEU A 133 -10.21 -13.21 -2.82
CA LEU A 133 -10.75 -11.99 -3.43
C LEU A 133 -9.72 -11.36 -4.37
N THR A 134 -10.23 -10.80 -5.47
CA THR A 134 -9.51 -9.84 -6.28
C THR A 134 -9.59 -8.44 -5.67
N TRP A 135 -8.80 -7.49 -6.18
CA TRP A 135 -8.88 -6.09 -5.77
C TRP A 135 -10.29 -5.49 -5.92
N ASP A 136 -10.98 -5.76 -7.03
CA ASP A 136 -12.34 -5.25 -7.24
C ASP A 136 -13.36 -5.85 -6.28
N GLN A 137 -13.24 -7.14 -5.98
CA GLN A 137 -14.08 -7.80 -4.96
C GLN A 137 -13.79 -7.26 -3.56
N LEU A 138 -12.51 -6.96 -3.28
CA LEU A 138 -12.11 -6.34 -2.01
C LEU A 138 -12.72 -4.94 -1.86
N LYS A 139 -12.67 -4.11 -2.92
CA LYS A 139 -13.34 -2.79 -2.92
C LYS A 139 -14.84 -2.91 -2.63
N LEU A 140 -15.53 -3.84 -3.29
CA LEU A 140 -16.96 -4.06 -3.04
C LEU A 140 -17.23 -4.47 -1.59
N ARG A 141 -16.39 -5.32 -1.00
CA ARG A 141 -16.52 -5.73 0.40
C ARG A 141 -16.38 -4.55 1.37
N PHE A 142 -15.53 -3.58 1.05
CA PHE A 142 -15.35 -2.36 1.85
C PHE A 142 -16.29 -1.22 1.47
N ASN A 143 -17.23 -1.41 0.54
CA ASN A 143 -18.17 -0.39 0.01
C ASN A 143 -17.46 0.80 -0.66
N LEU A 144 -16.47 0.50 -1.50
CA LEU A 144 -15.71 1.46 -2.31
C LEU A 144 -16.12 1.40 -3.77
#